data_1bd43e831a6cfe09ce6328f13f04f865
#
_entry.id   1bd43e831a6cfe09ce6328f13f04f865
#
_cell.length_a   1.000
_cell.length_b   1.000
_cell.length_c   1.000
_cell.angle_alpha   90.00
_cell.angle_beta   90.00
_cell.angle_gamma   90.00
#
_symmetry.space_group_name_H-M   'P 1'
#
loop_
_entity.id
_entity.type
_entity.pdbx_description
1 polymer ?
#
loop_
_entity_poly.entity_id
_entity_poly.type
_entity_poly.pdbx_seq_one_letter_code
_entity_poly.pdbx_strand_id
1 'polypeptide(L)'
;MSLPRIAMPARLSDAEGADTRVGLANAIFDDVAALVRAEDLDVVVVRGTDLDGFDGLVLPGGGDIDPARYGGDASAPCYDVNPAQDDLDLGVLAAALERGIPVLGVCRGLQVLNVALGGTLVEDLPETTTDHRPGDGGGDGGISWAWHDVTLSSGSRLRAATGTDVVRVASGHHQAIGRLADSLTAAAVADDGVIEAVEHVSAPVIAVQWHPEAEETPAALAAAPFAAFADLVHAHRAAPAVAS
;
A
#
# COMPACT_ATOMS: atom_id res chain seq x y z
N MET A 1 -18.28 -4.35 22.18
CA MET A 1 -17.82 -3.10 21.53
C MET A 1 -18.01 -3.28 20.03
N SER A 2 -18.25 -2.21 19.28
CA SER A 2 -18.26 -2.28 17.81
C SER A 2 -16.86 -2.54 17.28
N LEU A 3 -16.75 -3.21 16.13
CA LEU A 3 -15.49 -3.38 15.42
C LEU A 3 -14.88 -2.00 15.08
N PRO A 4 -13.54 -1.88 15.04
CA PRO A 4 -12.89 -0.67 14.54
C PRO A 4 -13.27 -0.43 13.07
N ARG A 5 -13.59 0.83 12.72
CA ARG A 5 -13.98 1.20 11.36
C ARG A 5 -12.78 1.68 10.57
N ILE A 6 -12.53 1.03 9.44
CA ILE A 6 -11.39 1.30 8.58
C ILE A 6 -11.89 1.90 7.27
N ALA A 7 -11.44 3.12 6.97
CA ALA A 7 -11.69 3.74 5.68
C ALA A 7 -10.82 3.09 4.60
N MET A 8 -11.39 2.87 3.43
CA MET A 8 -10.69 2.39 2.24
C MET A 8 -11.20 3.18 1.03
N PRO A 9 -10.39 4.02 0.36
CA PRO A 9 -10.86 4.85 -0.73
C PRO A 9 -11.28 3.98 -1.91
N ALA A 10 -12.45 4.31 -2.50
CA ALA A 10 -12.96 3.60 -3.68
C ALA A 10 -11.98 3.69 -4.84
N ARG A 11 -11.92 2.65 -5.66
CA ARG A 11 -11.28 2.75 -6.98
C ARG A 11 -12.22 3.45 -7.95
N LEU A 12 -11.70 4.42 -8.68
CA LEU A 12 -12.48 5.28 -9.58
C LEU A 12 -12.27 4.92 -11.05
N SER A 13 -11.27 4.11 -11.36
CA SER A 13 -10.98 3.62 -12.69
C SER A 13 -11.79 2.34 -12.96
N ASP A 14 -12.92 2.50 -13.61
CA ASP A 14 -13.83 1.43 -14.06
C ASP A 14 -14.42 1.72 -15.45
N ALA A 15 -13.87 2.72 -16.17
CA ALA A 15 -14.41 3.19 -17.42
C ALA A 15 -14.31 2.15 -18.54
N GLU A 16 -15.33 2.09 -19.40
CA GLU A 16 -15.29 1.30 -20.64
C GLU A 16 -14.10 1.73 -21.50
N GLY A 17 -13.23 0.79 -21.85
CA GLY A 17 -11.97 1.04 -22.58
C GLY A 17 -10.75 1.35 -21.71
N ALA A 18 -10.85 1.23 -20.38
CA ALA A 18 -9.70 1.29 -19.49
C ALA A 18 -8.68 0.17 -19.80
N ASP A 19 -7.43 0.39 -19.38
CA ASP A 19 -6.37 -0.62 -19.46
C ASP A 19 -6.82 -1.92 -18.76
N THR A 20 -6.52 -3.08 -19.37
CA THR A 20 -6.90 -4.39 -18.81
C THR A 20 -6.38 -4.62 -17.39
N ARG A 21 -5.25 -3.99 -17.04
CA ARG A 21 -4.67 -4.00 -15.69
C ARG A 21 -5.59 -3.38 -14.63
N VAL A 22 -6.47 -2.44 -15.03
CA VAL A 22 -7.46 -1.82 -14.13
C VAL A 22 -8.45 -2.85 -13.58
N GLY A 23 -8.91 -3.78 -14.42
CA GLY A 23 -9.79 -4.87 -13.98
C GLY A 23 -9.13 -5.75 -12.91
N LEU A 24 -7.84 -6.03 -13.06
CA LEU A 24 -7.06 -6.77 -12.08
C LEU A 24 -6.87 -5.97 -10.78
N ALA A 25 -6.52 -4.68 -10.88
CA ALA A 25 -6.40 -3.81 -9.71
C ALA A 25 -7.71 -3.70 -8.90
N ASN A 26 -8.86 -3.71 -9.59
CA ASN A 26 -10.16 -3.70 -8.93
C ASN A 26 -10.49 -5.06 -8.27
N ALA A 27 -10.06 -6.18 -8.84
CA ALA A 27 -10.24 -7.50 -8.23
C ALA A 27 -9.44 -7.62 -6.93
N ILE A 28 -8.16 -7.24 -6.93
CA ILE A 28 -7.31 -7.30 -5.71
C ILE A 28 -7.74 -6.31 -4.62
N PHE A 29 -8.54 -5.29 -4.95
CA PHE A 29 -9.15 -4.40 -3.95
C PHE A 29 -10.02 -5.17 -2.96
N ASP A 30 -10.86 -6.08 -3.45
CA ASP A 30 -11.74 -6.89 -2.59
C ASP A 30 -10.94 -7.89 -1.75
N ASP A 31 -9.82 -8.42 -2.28
CA ASP A 31 -8.92 -9.33 -1.55
C ASP A 31 -8.20 -8.61 -0.42
N VAL A 32 -7.69 -7.40 -0.64
CA VAL A 32 -7.15 -6.54 0.43
C VAL A 32 -8.20 -6.27 1.50
N ALA A 33 -9.43 -5.91 1.09
CA ALA A 33 -10.53 -5.69 2.04
C ALA A 33 -10.89 -6.95 2.84
N ALA A 34 -10.78 -8.13 2.22
CA ALA A 34 -11.02 -9.41 2.91
C ALA A 34 -9.95 -9.68 3.99
N LEU A 35 -8.66 -9.40 3.70
CA LEU A 35 -7.58 -9.55 4.66
C LEU A 35 -7.71 -8.57 5.83
N VAL A 36 -8.12 -7.32 5.58
CA VAL A 36 -8.43 -6.36 6.65
C VAL A 36 -9.56 -6.87 7.55
N ARG A 37 -10.63 -7.41 6.96
CA ARG A 37 -11.77 -7.96 7.73
C ARG A 37 -11.40 -9.21 8.52
N ALA A 38 -10.43 -9.99 8.08
CA ALA A 38 -9.93 -11.17 8.80
C ALA A 38 -9.27 -10.81 10.13
N GLU A 39 -8.85 -9.54 10.31
CA GLU A 39 -8.31 -8.99 11.57
C GLU A 39 -9.39 -8.35 12.48
N ASP A 40 -10.66 -8.74 12.33
CA ASP A 40 -11.80 -8.19 13.08
C ASP A 40 -11.96 -6.66 12.93
N LEU A 41 -11.68 -6.13 11.73
CA LEU A 41 -11.81 -4.74 11.37
C LEU A 41 -12.97 -4.55 10.37
N ASP A 42 -13.77 -3.49 10.52
CA ASP A 42 -14.91 -3.17 9.65
C ASP A 42 -14.47 -2.23 8.52
N VAL A 43 -14.39 -2.75 7.29
CA VAL A 43 -13.98 -1.97 6.11
C VAL A 43 -15.15 -1.23 5.51
N VAL A 44 -15.01 0.09 5.42
CA VAL A 44 -15.98 1.00 4.81
C VAL A 44 -15.35 1.71 3.62
N VAL A 45 -15.92 1.50 2.43
CA VAL A 45 -15.45 2.17 1.21
C VAL A 45 -15.88 3.63 1.22
N VAL A 46 -14.92 4.55 1.06
CA VAL A 46 -15.15 5.99 1.09
C VAL A 46 -14.91 6.63 -0.27
N ARG A 47 -15.66 7.70 -0.59
CA ARG A 47 -15.52 8.50 -1.81
C ARG A 47 -15.23 9.98 -1.52
N GLY A 48 -14.88 10.31 -0.30
CA GLY A 48 -14.53 11.64 0.19
C GLY A 48 -13.48 11.54 1.28
N THR A 49 -13.01 12.67 1.76
CA THR A 49 -11.88 12.79 2.69
C THR A 49 -12.30 12.96 4.15
N ASP A 50 -13.60 12.93 4.45
CA ASP A 50 -14.07 12.96 5.83
C ASP A 50 -13.88 11.61 6.50
N LEU A 51 -13.05 11.58 7.51
CA LEU A 51 -12.72 10.40 8.31
C LEU A 51 -13.30 10.44 9.74
N ASP A 52 -14.35 11.22 9.98
CA ASP A 52 -14.99 11.25 11.29
C ASP A 52 -15.58 9.88 11.66
N GLY A 53 -15.19 9.38 12.84
CA GLY A 53 -15.61 8.06 13.33
C GLY A 53 -14.91 6.88 12.67
N PHE A 54 -13.80 7.11 11.95
CA PHE A 54 -12.90 6.05 11.49
C PHE A 54 -11.72 5.88 12.45
N ASP A 55 -11.29 4.64 12.62
CA ASP A 55 -10.22 4.23 13.52
C ASP A 55 -8.90 3.95 12.77
N GLY A 56 -8.94 3.93 11.44
CA GLY A 56 -7.78 3.70 10.59
C GLY A 56 -8.10 3.89 9.10
N LEU A 57 -7.05 3.88 8.28
CA LEU A 57 -7.09 4.00 6.82
C LEU A 57 -6.29 2.89 6.16
N VAL A 58 -6.83 2.25 5.13
CA VAL A 58 -6.09 1.38 4.22
C VAL A 58 -6.09 1.99 2.82
N LEU A 59 -4.89 2.21 2.26
CA LEU A 59 -4.70 2.62 0.87
C LEU A 59 -4.34 1.39 0.04
N PRO A 60 -5.24 0.90 -0.83
CA PRO A 60 -5.00 -0.30 -1.63
C PRO A 60 -4.15 -0.02 -2.88
N GLY A 61 -3.84 -1.08 -3.63
CA GLY A 61 -3.22 -1.04 -4.94
C GLY A 61 -4.04 -0.27 -5.98
N GLY A 62 -3.46 -0.05 -7.15
CA GLY A 62 -4.11 0.68 -8.26
C GLY A 62 -3.13 1.07 -9.36
N GLY A 63 -3.57 1.93 -10.27
CA GLY A 63 -2.76 2.51 -11.35
C GLY A 63 -1.70 3.50 -10.87
N ASP A 64 -0.99 4.10 -11.80
CA ASP A 64 0.12 5.00 -11.50
C ASP A 64 -0.35 6.36 -10.99
N ILE A 65 0.50 6.99 -10.16
CA ILE A 65 0.30 8.37 -9.71
C ILE A 65 0.78 9.31 -10.82
N ASP A 66 0.05 10.40 -11.05
CA ASP A 66 0.45 11.43 -12.00
C ASP A 66 1.87 11.94 -11.68
N PRO A 67 2.84 11.80 -12.60
CA PRO A 67 4.21 12.27 -12.40
C PRO A 67 4.32 13.73 -11.97
N ALA A 68 3.37 14.57 -12.35
CA ALA A 68 3.33 15.97 -11.91
C ALA A 68 3.21 16.13 -10.39
N ARG A 69 2.69 15.12 -9.67
CA ARG A 69 2.52 15.15 -8.21
C ARG A 69 3.84 15.08 -7.43
N TYR A 70 4.90 14.54 -8.06
CA TYR A 70 6.21 14.38 -7.42
C TYR A 70 7.38 14.93 -8.23
N GLY A 71 7.08 15.69 -9.30
CA GLY A 71 8.09 16.28 -10.19
C GLY A 71 8.77 15.27 -11.12
N GLY A 72 8.08 14.19 -11.44
CA GLY A 72 8.53 13.14 -12.35
C GLY A 72 8.40 13.50 -13.83
N ASP A 73 8.80 12.58 -14.71
CA ASP A 73 8.75 12.75 -16.15
C ASP A 73 7.37 12.38 -16.71
N ALA A 74 6.65 13.38 -17.22
CA ALA A 74 5.34 13.17 -17.85
C ALA A 74 5.39 12.33 -19.14
N SER A 75 6.57 12.05 -19.71
CA SER A 75 6.74 11.16 -20.86
C SER A 75 6.99 9.69 -20.49
N ALA A 76 7.10 9.39 -19.18
CA ALA A 76 7.30 8.03 -18.70
C ALA A 76 6.10 7.12 -19.05
N PRO A 77 6.30 5.81 -19.18
CA PRO A 77 5.26 4.87 -19.59
C PRO A 77 4.30 4.55 -18.44
N CYS A 78 3.56 5.56 -17.96
CA CYS A 78 2.53 5.40 -16.94
C CYS A 78 1.25 4.78 -17.50
N TYR A 79 0.52 4.04 -16.67
CA TYR A 79 -0.81 3.51 -17.00
C TYR A 79 -1.85 3.91 -15.96
N ASP A 80 -3.10 4.04 -16.38
CA ASP A 80 -4.26 4.36 -15.53
C ASP A 80 -4.03 5.57 -14.62
N VAL A 81 -3.32 6.61 -15.10
CA VAL A 81 -3.17 7.87 -14.38
C VAL A 81 -4.53 8.53 -14.27
N ASN A 82 -5.05 8.60 -13.05
CA ASN A 82 -6.37 9.18 -12.78
C ASN A 82 -6.25 10.30 -11.72
N PRO A 83 -6.27 11.58 -12.14
CA PRO A 83 -6.14 12.71 -11.22
C PRO A 83 -7.18 12.74 -10.10
N ALA A 84 -8.41 12.26 -10.35
CA ALA A 84 -9.44 12.19 -9.32
C ALA A 84 -9.14 11.10 -8.28
N GLN A 85 -8.51 9.99 -8.69
CA GLN A 85 -8.03 8.97 -7.77
C GLN A 85 -6.88 9.49 -6.92
N ASP A 86 -5.93 10.21 -7.54
CA ASP A 86 -4.83 10.85 -6.81
C ASP A 86 -5.35 11.84 -5.77
N ASP A 87 -6.30 12.70 -6.15
CA ASP A 87 -6.91 13.68 -5.24
C ASP A 87 -7.62 12.99 -4.07
N LEU A 88 -8.33 11.90 -4.33
CA LEU A 88 -9.01 11.14 -3.28
C LEU A 88 -7.98 10.48 -2.34
N ASP A 89 -7.01 9.74 -2.88
CA ASP A 89 -6.03 8.99 -2.08
C ASP A 89 -5.13 9.91 -1.25
N LEU A 90 -4.62 11.00 -1.86
CA LEU A 90 -3.81 12.01 -1.16
C LEU A 90 -4.65 12.75 -0.11
N GLY A 91 -5.90 13.07 -0.42
CA GLY A 91 -6.80 13.78 0.50
C GLY A 91 -7.18 12.96 1.73
N VAL A 92 -7.55 11.67 1.58
CA VAL A 92 -7.85 10.81 2.73
C VAL A 92 -6.61 10.52 3.55
N LEU A 93 -5.43 10.37 2.91
CA LEU A 93 -4.18 10.19 3.63
C LEU A 93 -3.83 11.44 4.45
N ALA A 94 -3.95 12.63 3.89
CA ALA A 94 -3.72 13.88 4.61
C ALA A 94 -4.63 13.99 5.85
N ALA A 95 -5.92 13.68 5.69
CA ALA A 95 -6.87 13.66 6.80
C ALA A 95 -6.51 12.62 7.87
N ALA A 96 -6.04 11.42 7.48
CA ALA A 96 -5.61 10.39 8.41
C ALA A 96 -4.37 10.79 9.21
N LEU A 97 -3.37 11.38 8.53
CA LEU A 97 -2.14 11.85 9.17
C LEU A 97 -2.41 13.01 10.14
N GLU A 98 -3.26 13.97 9.76
CA GLU A 98 -3.68 15.08 10.62
C GLU A 98 -4.37 14.60 11.91
N ARG A 99 -5.19 13.55 11.79
CA ARG A 99 -5.91 12.95 12.92
C ARG A 99 -5.05 11.97 13.73
N GLY A 100 -3.89 11.58 13.21
CA GLY A 100 -3.00 10.60 13.84
C GLY A 100 -3.57 9.18 13.88
N ILE A 101 -4.56 8.85 13.01
CA ILE A 101 -5.10 7.49 12.93
C ILE A 101 -4.14 6.59 12.14
N PRO A 102 -4.10 5.27 12.46
CA PRO A 102 -3.25 4.31 11.78
C PRO A 102 -3.50 4.21 10.27
N VAL A 103 -2.41 4.03 9.51
CA VAL A 103 -2.47 3.88 8.05
C VAL A 103 -1.70 2.63 7.62
N LEU A 104 -2.32 1.83 6.75
CA LEU A 104 -1.68 0.77 5.97
C LEU A 104 -1.72 1.13 4.50
N GLY A 105 -0.56 1.12 3.81
CA GLY A 105 -0.47 1.23 2.34
C GLY A 105 -0.09 -0.11 1.71
N VAL A 106 -0.74 -0.49 0.59
CA VAL A 106 -0.41 -1.67 -0.22
C VAL A 106 -0.11 -1.22 -1.64
N CYS A 107 1.03 -1.60 -2.18
CA CYS A 107 1.52 -1.30 -3.53
C CYS A 107 1.42 0.21 -3.85
N ARG A 108 0.45 0.65 -4.66
CA ARG A 108 0.19 2.07 -4.90
C ARG A 108 0.04 2.87 -3.60
N GLY A 109 -0.54 2.28 -2.54
CA GLY A 109 -0.70 2.95 -1.24
C GLY A 109 0.62 3.35 -0.59
N LEU A 110 1.69 2.56 -0.75
CA LEU A 110 3.05 2.93 -0.34
C LEU A 110 3.57 4.12 -1.14
N GLN A 111 3.33 4.14 -2.45
CA GLN A 111 3.77 5.21 -3.34
C GLN A 111 3.05 6.53 -3.03
N VAL A 112 1.72 6.48 -2.83
CA VAL A 112 0.90 7.62 -2.37
C VAL A 112 1.45 8.18 -1.06
N LEU A 113 1.77 7.33 -0.10
CA LEU A 113 2.36 7.73 1.18
C LEU A 113 3.69 8.47 0.98
N ASN A 114 4.60 7.91 0.19
CA ASN A 114 5.90 8.53 -0.07
C ASN A 114 5.76 9.89 -0.76
N VAL A 115 4.91 9.99 -1.77
CA VAL A 115 4.65 11.25 -2.52
C VAL A 115 4.01 12.30 -1.62
N ALA A 116 3.00 11.94 -0.82
CA ALA A 116 2.33 12.85 0.10
C ALA A 116 3.27 13.46 1.14
N LEU A 117 4.29 12.70 1.55
CA LEU A 117 5.31 13.15 2.50
C LEU A 117 6.53 13.81 1.82
N GLY A 118 6.45 14.08 0.51
CA GLY A 118 7.45 14.82 -0.26
C GLY A 118 8.55 13.95 -0.86
N GLY A 119 8.41 12.64 -0.90
CA GLY A 119 9.27 11.73 -1.65
C GLY A 119 9.02 11.79 -3.16
N THR A 120 9.77 10.99 -3.93
CA THR A 120 9.58 10.83 -5.39
C THR A 120 9.49 9.36 -5.76
N LEU A 121 9.06 9.07 -6.99
CA LEU A 121 9.04 7.72 -7.55
C LEU A 121 10.08 7.59 -8.68
N VAL A 122 10.48 6.37 -8.95
CA VAL A 122 11.02 5.90 -10.22
C VAL A 122 9.82 5.50 -11.06
N GLU A 123 9.58 6.18 -12.18
CA GLU A 123 8.39 6.02 -13.02
C GLU A 123 8.37 4.70 -13.76
N ASP A 124 9.54 4.14 -14.03
CA ASP A 124 9.67 2.84 -14.69
C ASP A 124 11.01 2.21 -14.28
N LEU A 125 10.94 1.18 -13.46
CA LEU A 125 12.14 0.47 -12.99
C LEU A 125 12.91 -0.09 -14.18
N PRO A 126 14.23 0.09 -14.25
CA PRO A 126 15.05 -0.60 -15.25
C PRO A 126 15.00 -2.13 -15.00
N GLU A 127 15.34 -2.91 -16.01
CA GLU A 127 15.60 -4.33 -15.78
C GLU A 127 16.75 -4.50 -14.78
N THR A 128 16.48 -5.26 -13.72
CA THR A 128 17.45 -5.58 -12.66
C THR A 128 17.60 -7.09 -12.51
N THR A 129 18.36 -7.52 -11.52
CA THR A 129 18.49 -8.94 -11.18
C THR A 129 17.27 -9.48 -10.42
N THR A 130 16.43 -8.57 -9.92
CA THR A 130 15.18 -8.87 -9.21
C THR A 130 14.02 -8.52 -10.13
N ASP A 131 13.10 -9.45 -10.32
CA ASP A 131 11.90 -9.21 -11.10
C ASP A 131 10.80 -8.63 -10.22
N HIS A 132 10.32 -7.42 -10.56
CA HIS A 132 9.23 -6.72 -9.86
C HIS A 132 7.94 -6.69 -10.67
N ARG A 133 8.00 -7.00 -11.97
CA ARG A 133 6.86 -6.87 -12.89
C ARG A 133 6.10 -8.17 -13.00
N PRO A 134 4.77 -8.10 -13.05
CA PRO A 134 3.99 -9.30 -13.34
C PRO A 134 4.38 -9.82 -14.74
N GLY A 135 4.52 -11.14 -14.87
CA GLY A 135 4.71 -11.77 -16.17
C GLY A 135 3.49 -11.54 -17.09
N ASP A 136 3.68 -11.71 -18.39
CA ASP A 136 2.58 -11.78 -19.34
C ASP A 136 1.63 -12.89 -18.89
N GLY A 137 0.47 -12.52 -18.35
CA GLY A 137 -0.48 -13.42 -17.72
C GLY A 137 -0.72 -14.67 -18.58
N GLY A 138 -0.64 -15.84 -17.96
CA GLY A 138 -0.95 -17.10 -18.61
C GLY A 138 -2.36 -17.04 -19.21
N GLY A 139 -2.63 -17.82 -20.25
CA GLY A 139 -3.83 -17.74 -21.09
C GLY A 139 -5.20 -17.99 -20.40
N ASP A 140 -5.25 -17.98 -19.07
CA ASP A 140 -6.45 -18.07 -18.21
C ASP A 140 -6.91 -16.72 -17.63
N GLY A 141 -6.18 -15.62 -17.90
CA GLY A 141 -6.55 -14.26 -17.47
C GLY A 141 -6.22 -13.94 -16.02
N GLY A 142 -5.47 -14.80 -15.30
CA GLY A 142 -4.99 -14.54 -13.95
C GLY A 142 -3.75 -13.61 -13.92
N ILE A 143 -3.43 -13.10 -12.74
CA ILE A 143 -2.20 -12.33 -12.51
C ILE A 143 -1.03 -13.32 -12.38
N SER A 144 0.01 -13.13 -13.19
CA SER A 144 1.28 -13.87 -13.04
C SER A 144 2.25 -13.03 -12.22
N TRP A 145 2.22 -13.18 -10.90
CA TRP A 145 3.08 -12.45 -9.99
C TRP A 145 4.56 -12.77 -10.20
N ALA A 146 5.41 -11.76 -10.15
CA ALA A 146 6.84 -11.96 -9.92
C ALA A 146 7.07 -12.31 -8.44
N TRP A 147 8.08 -13.14 -8.15
CA TRP A 147 8.37 -13.56 -6.79
C TRP A 147 9.84 -13.32 -6.47
N HIS A 148 10.11 -12.53 -5.44
CA HIS A 148 11.46 -12.28 -4.97
C HIS A 148 11.51 -12.23 -3.44
N ASP A 149 12.73 -12.27 -2.90
CA ASP A 149 12.97 -12.14 -1.48
C ASP A 149 13.17 -10.67 -1.10
N VAL A 150 12.69 -10.29 0.07
CA VAL A 150 12.97 -8.98 0.69
C VAL A 150 13.55 -9.18 2.08
N THR A 151 14.53 -8.36 2.43
CA THR A 151 15.14 -8.33 3.76
C THR A 151 14.43 -7.31 4.63
N LEU A 152 13.88 -7.76 5.75
CA LEU A 152 13.17 -6.92 6.72
C LEU A 152 14.14 -6.26 7.70
N SER A 153 13.94 -4.98 7.96
CA SER A 153 14.74 -4.21 8.95
C SER A 153 14.51 -4.73 10.37
N SER A 154 15.58 -4.91 11.14
CA SER A 154 15.59 -5.58 12.45
C SER A 154 14.65 -4.96 13.50
N GLY A 155 14.31 -3.69 13.37
CA GLY A 155 13.39 -2.97 14.27
C GLY A 155 12.00 -2.77 13.72
N SER A 156 11.68 -3.27 12.51
CA SER A 156 10.40 -3.03 11.87
C SER A 156 9.26 -3.84 12.51
N ARG A 157 8.05 -3.27 12.44
CA ARG A 157 6.80 -3.95 12.85
C ARG A 157 6.54 -5.17 11.99
N LEU A 158 6.87 -5.08 10.69
CA LEU A 158 6.73 -6.18 9.74
C LEU A 158 7.60 -7.36 10.15
N ARG A 159 8.87 -7.11 10.56
CA ARG A 159 9.73 -8.18 11.06
C ARG A 159 9.19 -8.80 12.35
N ALA A 160 8.64 -7.98 13.24
CA ALA A 160 8.01 -8.49 14.46
C ALA A 160 6.77 -9.35 14.15
N ALA A 161 5.96 -8.96 13.17
CA ALA A 161 4.76 -9.70 12.76
C ALA A 161 5.10 -11.00 12.01
N THR A 162 6.13 -11.02 11.15
CA THR A 162 6.53 -12.21 10.38
C THR A 162 7.41 -13.17 11.18
N GLY A 163 8.14 -12.68 12.16
CA GLY A 163 9.10 -13.45 12.96
C GLY A 163 10.35 -13.91 12.20
N THR A 164 10.63 -13.35 11.01
CA THR A 164 11.78 -13.70 10.17
C THR A 164 12.46 -12.47 9.61
N ASP A 165 13.74 -12.61 9.20
CA ASP A 165 14.52 -11.53 8.61
C ASP A 165 14.29 -11.40 7.10
N VAL A 166 13.89 -12.48 6.43
CA VAL A 166 13.68 -12.54 4.99
C VAL A 166 12.32 -13.15 4.71
N VAL A 167 11.58 -12.53 3.80
CA VAL A 167 10.29 -13.04 3.31
C VAL A 167 10.27 -13.05 1.78
N ARG A 168 9.64 -14.09 1.21
CA ARG A 168 9.37 -14.15 -0.23
C ARG A 168 8.02 -13.54 -0.51
N VAL A 169 7.98 -12.55 -1.41
CA VAL A 169 6.79 -11.72 -1.68
C VAL A 169 6.36 -11.78 -3.14
N ALA A 170 5.07 -11.57 -3.36
CA ALA A 170 4.48 -11.44 -4.69
C ALA A 170 4.56 -9.97 -5.14
N SER A 171 5.20 -9.73 -6.26
CA SER A 171 5.43 -8.40 -6.82
C SER A 171 4.69 -8.22 -8.14
N GLY A 172 4.15 -7.01 -8.34
CA GLY A 172 3.40 -6.66 -9.54
C GLY A 172 3.47 -5.16 -9.85
N HIS A 173 4.67 -4.56 -9.75
CA HIS A 173 4.84 -3.13 -9.97
C HIS A 173 6.01 -2.83 -10.92
N HIS A 174 5.91 -1.73 -11.68
CA HIS A 174 6.99 -1.20 -12.49
C HIS A 174 7.51 0.13 -11.95
N GLN A 175 6.80 0.74 -11.01
CA GLN A 175 7.21 1.94 -10.28
C GLN A 175 7.68 1.59 -8.88
N ALA A 176 8.59 2.39 -8.32
CA ALA A 176 9.10 2.21 -6.97
C ALA A 176 9.43 3.57 -6.33
N ILE A 177 9.76 3.57 -5.04
CA ILE A 177 10.30 4.75 -4.36
C ILE A 177 11.62 5.15 -5.01
N GLY A 178 11.70 6.39 -5.49
CA GLY A 178 12.94 7.02 -5.95
C GLY A 178 13.68 7.66 -4.77
N ARG A 179 13.19 8.80 -4.29
CA ARG A 179 13.68 9.41 -3.06
C ARG A 179 12.69 9.16 -1.94
N LEU A 180 13.15 8.48 -0.89
CA LEU A 180 12.36 8.26 0.31
C LEU A 180 12.10 9.59 1.02
N ALA A 181 10.87 9.83 1.48
CA ALA A 181 10.53 10.99 2.28
C ALA A 181 11.24 10.96 3.64
N ASP A 182 11.69 12.11 4.15
CA ASP A 182 12.51 12.23 5.37
C ASP A 182 11.81 11.68 6.63
N SER A 183 10.48 11.66 6.64
CA SER A 183 9.68 11.12 7.75
C SER A 183 9.43 9.60 7.67
N LEU A 184 9.94 8.94 6.64
CA LEU A 184 9.84 7.49 6.47
C LEU A 184 11.18 6.79 6.68
N THR A 185 11.13 5.55 7.10
CA THR A 185 12.27 4.63 7.16
C THR A 185 11.96 3.38 6.33
N ALA A 186 12.98 2.85 5.63
CA ALA A 186 12.85 1.61 4.92
C ALA A 186 12.71 0.44 5.92
N ALA A 187 11.59 -0.26 5.83
CA ALA A 187 11.26 -1.42 6.66
C ALA A 187 11.56 -2.75 5.95
N ALA A 188 11.62 -2.74 4.61
CA ALA A 188 12.07 -3.87 3.79
C ALA A 188 12.78 -3.37 2.53
N VAL A 189 13.76 -4.15 2.06
CA VAL A 189 14.53 -3.85 0.84
C VAL A 189 14.76 -5.16 0.08
N ALA A 190 14.58 -5.13 -1.25
CA ALA A 190 14.95 -6.22 -2.15
C ALA A 190 16.47 -6.25 -2.43
N ASP A 191 16.97 -7.36 -2.99
CA ASP A 191 18.40 -7.57 -3.25
C ASP A 191 19.01 -6.54 -4.22
N ASP A 192 18.20 -5.95 -5.09
CA ASP A 192 18.61 -4.88 -6.02
C ASP A 192 18.54 -3.46 -5.42
N GLY A 193 18.16 -3.36 -4.15
CA GLY A 193 18.08 -2.11 -3.41
C GLY A 193 16.75 -1.38 -3.50
N VAL A 194 15.75 -1.92 -4.19
CA VAL A 194 14.40 -1.36 -4.21
C VAL A 194 13.79 -1.43 -2.82
N ILE A 195 13.23 -0.30 -2.37
CA ILE A 195 12.52 -0.22 -1.08
C ILE A 195 11.15 -0.86 -1.24
N GLU A 196 10.93 -1.92 -0.50
CA GLU A 196 9.72 -2.77 -0.56
C GLU A 196 8.75 -2.55 0.59
N ALA A 197 9.19 -1.93 1.68
CA ALA A 197 8.29 -1.48 2.73
C ALA A 197 8.84 -0.26 3.44
N VAL A 198 7.94 0.54 4.02
CA VAL A 198 8.28 1.70 4.81
C VAL A 198 7.44 1.77 6.09
N GLU A 199 8.01 2.41 7.12
CA GLU A 199 7.32 2.82 8.33
C GLU A 199 7.58 4.30 8.58
N HIS A 200 6.59 5.01 9.11
CA HIS A 200 6.79 6.40 9.52
C HIS A 200 7.55 6.46 10.85
N VAL A 201 8.49 7.40 10.97
CA VAL A 201 9.39 7.54 12.14
C VAL A 201 8.65 7.76 13.47
N SER A 202 7.43 8.27 13.46
CA SER A 202 6.67 8.60 14.68
C SER A 202 5.16 8.32 14.60
N ALA A 203 4.55 8.43 13.40
CA ALA A 203 3.13 8.16 13.22
C ALA A 203 2.86 6.63 13.10
N PRO A 204 1.64 6.17 13.40
CA PRO A 204 1.27 4.75 13.29
C PRO A 204 1.01 4.35 11.82
N VAL A 205 2.03 4.40 10.98
CA VAL A 205 1.94 4.18 9.54
C VAL A 205 2.92 3.11 9.11
N ILE A 206 2.42 2.14 8.37
CA ILE A 206 3.19 1.09 7.68
C ILE A 206 2.72 1.00 6.23
N ALA A 207 3.61 0.64 5.31
CA ALA A 207 3.21 0.35 3.94
C ALA A 207 4.17 -0.66 3.30
N VAL A 208 3.61 -1.48 2.40
CA VAL A 208 4.32 -2.51 1.64
C VAL A 208 4.14 -2.28 0.14
N GLN A 209 5.18 -2.56 -0.66
CA GLN A 209 5.14 -2.42 -2.12
C GLN A 209 4.59 -3.70 -2.78
N TRP A 210 4.79 -4.85 -2.15
CA TRP A 210 4.32 -6.14 -2.63
C TRP A 210 2.82 -6.35 -2.43
N HIS A 211 2.30 -7.47 -2.95
CA HIS A 211 0.91 -7.87 -2.87
C HIS A 211 0.73 -9.03 -1.88
N PRO A 212 0.45 -8.75 -0.59
CA PRO A 212 0.21 -9.80 0.39
C PRO A 212 -1.06 -10.62 0.09
N GLU A 213 -2.01 -10.06 -0.67
CA GLU A 213 -3.26 -10.68 -1.09
C GLU A 213 -3.11 -11.69 -2.24
N ALA A 214 -1.92 -11.85 -2.85
CA ALA A 214 -1.69 -12.81 -3.91
C ALA A 214 -2.00 -14.24 -3.42
N GLU A 215 -2.78 -14.99 -4.19
CA GLU A 215 -3.34 -16.30 -3.80
C GLU A 215 -2.29 -17.31 -3.33
N GLU A 216 -1.09 -17.27 -3.94
CA GLU A 216 0.01 -18.19 -3.61
C GLU A 216 0.81 -17.77 -2.37
N THR A 217 0.51 -16.61 -1.77
CA THR A 217 1.19 -16.13 -0.55
C THR A 217 0.82 -17.02 0.63
N PRO A 218 1.80 -17.57 1.39
CA PRO A 218 1.50 -18.32 2.60
C PRO A 218 0.65 -17.49 3.58
N ALA A 219 -0.43 -18.06 4.12
CA ALA A 219 -1.43 -17.35 4.90
C ALA A 219 -0.84 -16.48 6.03
N ALA A 220 0.21 -16.97 6.72
CA ALA A 220 0.87 -16.19 7.78
C ALA A 220 1.61 -14.95 7.25
N LEU A 221 2.18 -15.02 6.03
CA LEU A 221 2.84 -13.88 5.39
C LEU A 221 1.83 -12.91 4.77
N ALA A 222 0.72 -13.43 4.24
CA ALA A 222 -0.40 -12.64 3.75
C ALA A 222 -1.01 -11.79 4.89
N ALA A 223 -1.24 -12.39 6.06
CA ALA A 223 -1.82 -11.72 7.22
C ALA A 223 -0.87 -10.72 7.89
N ALA A 224 0.45 -10.88 7.81
CA ALA A 224 1.41 -10.14 8.64
C ALA A 224 1.29 -8.60 8.55
N PRO A 225 1.18 -7.94 7.38
CA PRO A 225 0.99 -6.49 7.30
C PRO A 225 -0.33 -6.04 7.92
N PHE A 226 -1.39 -6.82 7.77
CA PHE A 226 -2.73 -6.51 8.29
C PHE A 226 -2.80 -6.70 9.80
N ALA A 227 -2.18 -7.75 10.36
CA ALA A 227 -2.06 -7.95 11.80
C ALA A 227 -1.26 -6.81 12.46
N ALA A 228 -0.11 -6.41 11.85
CA ALA A 228 0.65 -5.28 12.33
C ALA A 228 -0.15 -3.96 12.30
N PHE A 229 -0.97 -3.76 11.29
CA PHE A 229 -1.89 -2.63 11.20
C PHE A 229 -3.01 -2.71 12.26
N ALA A 230 -3.62 -3.88 12.46
CA ALA A 230 -4.65 -4.09 13.47
C ALA A 230 -4.14 -3.78 14.89
N ASP A 231 -2.90 -4.18 15.20
CA ASP A 231 -2.24 -3.82 16.46
C ASP A 231 -2.14 -2.30 16.65
N LEU A 232 -1.80 -1.55 15.60
CA LEU A 232 -1.78 -0.09 15.62
C LEU A 232 -3.18 0.49 15.86
N VAL A 233 -4.20 -0.03 15.19
CA VAL A 233 -5.60 0.40 15.35
C VAL A 233 -6.09 0.16 16.77
N HIS A 234 -5.82 -1.01 17.34
CA HIS A 234 -6.20 -1.34 18.71
C HIS A 234 -5.47 -0.47 19.73
N ALA A 235 -4.18 -0.21 19.51
CA ALA A 235 -3.39 0.67 20.37
C ALA A 235 -3.92 2.12 20.30
N HIS A 236 -4.27 2.60 19.11
CA HIS A 236 -4.85 3.94 18.93
C HIS A 236 -6.19 4.09 19.67
N ARG A 237 -7.09 3.11 19.56
CA ARG A 237 -8.38 3.12 20.27
C ARG A 237 -8.25 3.01 21.79
N ALA A 238 -7.22 2.35 22.28
CA ALA A 238 -6.96 2.20 23.70
C ALA A 238 -6.30 3.43 24.32
N ALA A 239 -5.72 4.31 23.50
CA ALA A 239 -5.08 5.53 23.97
C ALA A 239 -6.14 6.49 24.57
N PRO A 240 -5.92 7.11 25.76
CA PRO A 240 -6.83 8.10 26.29
C PRO A 240 -6.92 9.28 25.34
N ALA A 241 -8.17 9.77 25.10
CA ALA A 241 -8.37 10.98 24.31
C ALA A 241 -7.50 12.11 24.89
N VAL A 242 -6.60 12.66 24.06
CA VAL A 242 -5.82 13.83 24.46
C VAL A 242 -6.83 14.96 24.67
N ALA A 243 -7.00 15.39 25.94
CA ALA A 243 -7.85 16.52 26.25
C ALA A 243 -7.26 17.75 25.55
N SER A 244 -8.00 18.30 24.58
CA SER A 244 -7.72 19.53 23.84
C SER A 244 -7.93 20.77 24.71
#